data_7356018bf36c2ecd45a155279c8aaf43
#
_entry.id   7356018bf36c2ecd45a155279c8aaf43
#
_cell.length_a   1.000
_cell.length_b   1.000
_cell.length_c   1.000
_cell.angle_alpha   90.00
_cell.angle_beta   90.00
_cell.angle_gamma   90.00
#
_symmetry.space_group_name_H-M   'P 1'
#
loop_
_entity.id
_entity.type
_entity.pdbx_description
1 polymer ?
#
loop_
_entity_poly.entity_id
_entity_poly.type
_entity_poly.pdbx_seq_one_letter_code
_entity_poly.pdbx_strand_id
1 'polypeptide(L)'
;MQRTRHKGLISLRAIVFSAAAYAGGGPLGIDHQVQFDQSGIWSRHNQVTLESLTFLTIAGGALWEGGESRLGKTYWRAVDSALLATVAATAGKYAVERSRPSQTSDPNQWRQGSGHYSFPSGEVAFISSAITPFVIEYGHDHPWVYALELLPAYDSIVRV
;
A
#
# COMPACT_ATOMS: atom_id res chain seq x y z
N MET A 1 38.70 -38.52 29.54
CA MET A 1 38.43 -37.07 29.38
C MET A 1 37.42 -36.89 28.23
N GLN A 2 36.12 -36.99 28.53
CA GLN A 2 35.05 -36.91 27.52
C GLN A 2 34.48 -35.49 27.51
N ARG A 3 34.60 -34.84 26.36
CA ARG A 3 34.01 -33.51 26.10
C ARG A 3 32.57 -33.69 25.56
N THR A 4 31.61 -33.49 26.41
CA THR A 4 30.20 -33.41 26.03
C THR A 4 29.94 -32.10 25.27
N ARG A 5 29.59 -32.21 23.97
CA ARG A 5 29.09 -31.12 23.15
C ARG A 5 27.61 -30.95 23.46
N HIS A 6 27.27 -29.89 24.16
CA HIS A 6 25.87 -29.43 24.23
C HIS A 6 25.46 -28.85 22.88
N LYS A 7 24.62 -29.57 22.18
CA LYS A 7 23.88 -29.04 21.03
C LYS A 7 22.73 -28.20 21.59
N GLY A 8 22.87 -26.88 21.54
CA GLY A 8 21.74 -25.95 21.83
C GLY A 8 20.65 -26.14 20.81
N LEU A 9 19.56 -26.75 21.20
CA LEU A 9 18.30 -26.71 20.45
C LEU A 9 17.77 -25.30 20.55
N ILE A 10 17.83 -24.57 19.45
CA ILE A 10 17.06 -23.33 19.26
C ILE A 10 15.62 -23.76 19.06
N SER A 11 14.82 -23.70 20.12
CA SER A 11 13.38 -23.90 20.02
C SER A 11 12.77 -22.72 19.28
N LEU A 12 12.49 -22.92 17.99
CA LEU A 12 11.67 -22.02 17.20
C LEU A 12 10.24 -22.10 17.78
N ARG A 13 9.92 -21.20 18.71
CA ARG A 13 8.55 -21.03 19.17
C ARG A 13 7.79 -20.42 18.01
N ALA A 14 7.06 -21.27 17.29
CA ALA A 14 6.01 -20.83 16.39
C ALA A 14 5.02 -20.01 17.22
N ILE A 15 4.95 -18.71 16.96
CA ILE A 15 3.89 -17.88 17.47
C ILE A 15 2.64 -18.29 16.71
N VAL A 16 1.90 -19.23 17.28
CA VAL A 16 0.56 -19.56 16.83
C VAL A 16 -0.31 -18.39 17.27
N PHE A 17 -0.57 -17.46 16.35
CA PHE A 17 -1.67 -16.55 16.49
C PHE A 17 -2.93 -17.41 16.56
N SER A 18 -3.50 -17.58 17.73
CA SER A 18 -4.86 -18.06 17.89
C SER A 18 -5.77 -17.00 17.27
N ALA A 19 -6.02 -17.10 15.96
CA ALA A 19 -7.11 -16.40 15.32
C ALA A 19 -8.39 -16.93 16.00
N ALA A 20 -8.91 -16.16 16.95
CA ALA A 20 -10.29 -16.32 17.33
C ALA A 20 -11.07 -16.25 16.02
N ALA A 21 -11.82 -17.30 15.71
CA ALA A 21 -12.60 -17.43 14.50
C ALA A 21 -13.78 -16.44 14.56
N TYR A 22 -13.48 -15.16 14.40
CA TYR A 22 -14.44 -14.24 13.85
C TYR A 22 -14.59 -14.64 12.39
N ALA A 23 -15.81 -14.82 11.93
CA ALA A 23 -16.12 -15.15 10.56
C ALA A 23 -15.63 -14.01 9.66
N GLY A 24 -14.34 -14.00 9.37
CA GLY A 24 -13.72 -13.11 8.38
C GLY A 24 -14.13 -13.58 7.00
N GLY A 25 -14.34 -12.64 6.10
CA GLY A 25 -14.66 -12.93 4.71
C GLY A 25 -13.46 -12.87 3.82
N GLY A 26 -13.71 -12.98 2.52
CA GLY A 26 -12.70 -12.94 1.49
C GLY A 26 -11.80 -14.17 1.39
N PRO A 27 -10.81 -14.16 0.48
CA PRO A 27 -9.87 -15.25 0.34
C PRO A 27 -9.13 -15.51 1.66
N LEU A 28 -9.13 -16.76 2.13
CA LEU A 28 -8.48 -17.18 3.37
C LEU A 28 -9.11 -16.65 4.68
N GLY A 29 -10.28 -15.99 4.63
CA GLY A 29 -10.94 -15.47 5.83
C GLY A 29 -10.20 -14.35 6.53
N ILE A 30 -9.31 -13.65 5.83
CA ILE A 30 -8.46 -12.57 6.38
C ILE A 30 -9.10 -11.18 6.29
N ASP A 31 -10.26 -11.09 5.65
CA ASP A 31 -10.95 -9.83 5.38
C ASP A 31 -11.88 -9.48 6.55
N HIS A 32 -11.48 -8.50 7.33
CA HIS A 32 -12.21 -8.03 8.51
C HIS A 32 -12.54 -6.56 8.37
N GLN A 33 -13.75 -6.18 8.77
CA GLN A 33 -14.09 -4.79 8.91
C GLN A 33 -13.43 -4.23 10.19
N VAL A 34 -12.52 -3.28 10.01
CA VAL A 34 -11.88 -2.57 11.13
C VAL A 34 -12.61 -1.25 11.33
N GLN A 35 -13.05 -0.99 12.57
CA GLN A 35 -13.49 0.35 12.95
C GLN A 35 -12.26 1.21 13.21
N PHE A 36 -11.99 2.12 12.29
CA PHE A 36 -10.84 2.99 12.37
C PHE A 36 -11.27 4.42 12.72
N ASP A 37 -10.52 5.07 13.61
CA ASP A 37 -10.71 6.50 13.89
C ASP A 37 -10.26 7.31 12.68
N GLN A 38 -11.19 8.02 12.05
CA GLN A 38 -10.93 8.88 10.89
C GLN A 38 -10.69 10.34 11.28
N SER A 39 -10.33 10.60 12.53
CA SER A 39 -10.01 11.93 13.03
C SER A 39 -8.51 12.23 13.02
N GLY A 40 -8.16 13.48 13.22
CA GLY A 40 -6.76 13.92 13.33
C GLY A 40 -5.92 13.55 12.13
N ILE A 41 -4.77 12.90 12.38
CA ILE A 41 -3.84 12.48 11.32
C ILE A 41 -4.44 11.45 10.36
N TRP A 42 -5.45 10.71 10.78
CA TRP A 42 -6.12 9.67 9.99
C TRP A 42 -7.29 10.20 9.15
N SER A 43 -7.50 11.50 9.15
CA SER A 43 -8.61 12.12 8.45
C SER A 43 -8.51 11.99 6.92
N ARG A 44 -9.65 11.91 6.27
CA ARG A 44 -9.74 11.89 4.79
C ARG A 44 -9.04 13.10 4.17
N HIS A 45 -9.09 14.26 4.84
CA HIS A 45 -8.40 15.46 4.38
C HIS A 45 -6.89 15.24 4.22
N ASN A 46 -6.26 14.60 5.20
CA ASN A 46 -4.82 14.34 5.15
C ASN A 46 -4.44 13.34 4.05
N GLN A 47 -5.29 12.36 3.78
CA GLN A 47 -5.09 11.42 2.66
C GLN A 47 -5.10 12.14 1.32
N VAL A 48 -6.15 12.95 1.06
CA VAL A 48 -6.26 13.74 -0.17
C VAL A 48 -5.09 14.72 -0.30
N THR A 49 -4.65 15.30 0.81
CA THR A 49 -3.47 16.18 0.84
C THR A 49 -2.21 15.41 0.46
N LEU A 50 -1.99 14.21 1.04
CA LEU A 50 -0.85 13.36 0.70
C LEU A 50 -0.83 12.98 -0.78
N GLU A 51 -1.98 12.53 -1.31
CA GLU A 51 -2.13 12.19 -2.73
C GLU A 51 -1.82 13.38 -3.63
N SER A 52 -2.39 14.55 -3.31
CA SER A 52 -2.18 15.79 -4.07
C SER A 52 -0.73 16.25 -4.03
N LEU A 53 -0.10 16.23 -2.86
CA LEU A 53 1.32 16.58 -2.72
C LEU A 53 2.22 15.59 -3.45
N THR A 54 1.91 14.30 -3.41
CA THR A 54 2.66 13.28 -4.17
C THR A 54 2.57 13.57 -5.66
N PHE A 55 1.36 13.82 -6.18
CA PHE A 55 1.16 14.18 -7.58
C PHE A 55 1.94 15.43 -7.98
N LEU A 56 1.80 16.51 -7.21
CA LEU A 56 2.49 17.78 -7.48
C LEU A 56 4.02 17.62 -7.43
N THR A 57 4.52 16.80 -6.51
CA THR A 57 5.95 16.55 -6.38
C THR A 57 6.49 15.78 -7.57
N ILE A 58 5.86 14.67 -7.99
CA ILE A 58 6.38 13.88 -9.10
C ILE A 58 6.22 14.61 -10.44
N ALA A 59 5.05 15.22 -10.69
CA ALA A 59 4.80 15.96 -11.93
C ALA A 59 5.64 17.25 -12.01
N GLY A 60 5.65 18.02 -10.93
CA GLY A 60 6.46 19.25 -10.85
C GLY A 60 7.94 18.95 -10.93
N GLY A 61 8.43 17.92 -10.24
CA GLY A 61 9.82 17.48 -10.30
C GLY A 61 10.22 17.01 -11.70
N ALA A 62 9.36 16.24 -12.39
CA ALA A 62 9.60 15.79 -13.76
C ALA A 62 9.73 16.96 -14.74
N LEU A 63 8.86 17.96 -14.62
CA LEU A 63 8.89 19.15 -15.47
C LEU A 63 10.08 20.07 -15.17
N TRP A 64 10.44 20.20 -13.88
CA TRP A 64 11.54 21.05 -13.44
C TRP A 64 12.91 20.47 -13.79
N GLU A 65 13.14 19.20 -13.48
CA GLU A 65 14.40 18.49 -13.69
C GLU A 65 14.63 18.07 -15.15
N GLY A 66 13.54 17.95 -15.92
CA GLY A 66 13.61 17.41 -17.28
C GLY A 66 13.95 15.91 -17.30
N GLY A 67 14.42 15.42 -18.47
CA GLY A 67 14.72 14.00 -18.70
C GLY A 67 16.19 13.62 -18.70
N GLU A 68 17.11 14.56 -18.49
CA GLU A 68 18.54 14.30 -18.69
C GLU A 68 19.24 13.85 -17.39
N SER A 69 18.90 14.45 -16.26
CA SER A 69 19.51 14.14 -14.97
C SER A 69 19.04 12.78 -14.42
N ARG A 70 19.83 12.18 -13.53
CA ARG A 70 19.41 10.96 -12.79
C ARG A 70 18.09 11.20 -12.05
N LEU A 71 17.98 12.35 -11.41
CA LEU A 71 16.79 12.74 -10.66
C LEU A 71 15.59 12.96 -11.59
N GLY A 72 15.77 13.67 -12.69
CA GLY A 72 14.70 13.89 -13.66
C GLY A 72 14.17 12.60 -14.27
N LYS A 73 15.05 11.67 -14.63
CA LYS A 73 14.67 10.34 -15.10
C LYS A 73 13.86 9.57 -14.05
N THR A 74 14.23 9.72 -12.77
CA THR A 74 13.48 9.07 -11.67
C THR A 74 12.10 9.68 -11.50
N TYR A 75 11.96 10.99 -11.60
CA TYR A 75 10.64 11.65 -11.59
C TYR A 75 9.77 11.20 -12.76
N TRP A 76 10.30 11.10 -13.97
CA TRP A 76 9.53 10.60 -15.12
C TRP A 76 9.11 9.15 -14.95
N ARG A 77 9.99 8.29 -14.42
CA ARG A 77 9.63 6.90 -14.06
C ARG A 77 8.51 6.86 -13.00
N ALA A 78 8.53 7.77 -12.04
CA ALA A 78 7.48 7.87 -11.03
C ALA A 78 6.14 8.28 -11.65
N VAL A 79 6.13 9.25 -12.57
CA VAL A 79 4.92 9.64 -13.32
C VAL A 79 4.38 8.46 -14.13
N ASP A 80 5.22 7.78 -14.91
CA ASP A 80 4.83 6.63 -15.72
C ASP A 80 4.28 5.49 -14.87
N SER A 81 4.97 5.16 -13.78
CA SER A 81 4.55 4.11 -12.84
C SER A 81 3.20 4.45 -12.20
N ALA A 82 3.01 5.70 -11.76
CA ALA A 82 1.77 6.16 -11.15
C ALA A 82 0.59 6.11 -12.13
N LEU A 83 0.81 6.51 -13.39
CA LEU A 83 -0.21 6.41 -14.44
C LEU A 83 -0.60 4.95 -14.72
N LEU A 84 0.39 4.07 -14.90
CA LEU A 84 0.15 2.65 -15.15
C LEU A 84 -0.57 1.98 -13.98
N ALA A 85 -0.16 2.28 -12.74
CA ALA A 85 -0.81 1.74 -11.55
C ALA A 85 -2.25 2.22 -11.39
N THR A 86 -2.53 3.50 -11.72
CA THR A 86 -3.89 4.05 -11.70
C THR A 86 -4.78 3.36 -12.72
N VAL A 87 -4.28 3.14 -13.95
CA VAL A 87 -5.02 2.40 -14.98
C VAL A 87 -5.26 0.95 -14.54
N ALA A 88 -4.23 0.28 -14.02
CA ALA A 88 -4.34 -1.10 -13.55
C ALA A 88 -5.31 -1.23 -12.37
N ALA A 89 -5.24 -0.31 -11.40
CA ALA A 89 -6.16 -0.29 -10.27
C ALA A 89 -7.61 -0.02 -10.73
N THR A 90 -7.80 0.87 -11.70
CA THR A 90 -9.11 1.15 -12.27
C THR A 90 -9.67 -0.09 -12.99
N ALA A 91 -8.89 -0.74 -13.83
CA ALA A 91 -9.28 -2.00 -14.46
C ALA A 91 -9.61 -3.09 -13.42
N GLY A 92 -8.80 -3.20 -12.37
CA GLY A 92 -9.04 -4.12 -11.26
C GLY A 92 -10.36 -3.84 -10.53
N LYS A 93 -10.72 -2.57 -10.32
CA LYS A 93 -12.00 -2.18 -9.71
C LYS A 93 -13.20 -2.68 -10.52
N TYR A 94 -13.15 -2.52 -11.84
CA TYR A 94 -14.21 -3.01 -12.71
C TYR A 94 -14.25 -4.55 -12.82
N ALA A 95 -13.12 -5.22 -12.68
CA ALA A 95 -13.07 -6.67 -12.72
C ALA A 95 -13.57 -7.31 -11.40
N VAL A 96 -13.37 -6.63 -10.29
CA VAL A 96 -13.64 -7.15 -8.94
C VAL A 96 -15.00 -6.71 -8.41
N GLU A 97 -15.40 -5.45 -8.62
CA GLU A 97 -16.68 -4.85 -8.20
C GLU A 97 -17.02 -5.16 -6.73
N ARG A 98 -16.07 -4.95 -5.84
CA ARG A 98 -16.23 -5.22 -4.41
C ARG A 98 -16.96 -4.07 -3.71
N SER A 99 -17.95 -4.41 -2.85
CA SER A 99 -18.63 -3.44 -2.00
C SER A 99 -17.68 -2.77 -1.01
N ARG A 100 -17.98 -1.53 -0.65
CA ARG A 100 -17.25 -0.79 0.40
C ARG A 100 -17.77 -1.17 1.79
N PRO A 101 -16.96 -1.04 2.85
CA PRO A 101 -17.44 -1.22 4.22
C PRO A 101 -18.65 -0.34 4.59
N SER A 102 -18.78 0.83 3.95
CA SER A 102 -19.96 1.71 4.12
C SER A 102 -21.22 1.24 3.41
N GLN A 103 -21.12 0.28 2.48
CA GLN A 103 -22.25 -0.25 1.70
C GLN A 103 -22.75 -1.59 2.25
N THR A 104 -21.90 -2.32 2.95
CA THR A 104 -22.22 -3.63 3.51
C THR A 104 -21.33 -3.99 4.67
N SER A 105 -21.83 -4.79 5.60
CA SER A 105 -21.04 -5.44 6.65
C SER A 105 -20.51 -6.81 6.24
N ASP A 106 -20.93 -7.32 5.07
CA ASP A 106 -20.47 -8.61 4.55
C ASP A 106 -19.23 -8.42 3.65
N PRO A 107 -18.04 -8.83 4.08
CA PRO A 107 -16.81 -8.69 3.32
C PRO A 107 -16.75 -9.58 2.07
N ASN A 108 -17.66 -10.54 1.91
CA ASN A 108 -17.72 -11.46 0.76
C ASN A 108 -18.51 -10.91 -0.44
N GLN A 109 -18.95 -9.66 -0.40
CA GLN A 109 -19.71 -9.08 -1.50
C GLN A 109 -18.80 -8.60 -2.63
N TRP A 110 -18.51 -9.50 -3.55
CA TRP A 110 -17.77 -9.30 -4.80
C TRP A 110 -18.71 -9.37 -5.99
N ARG A 111 -18.36 -8.71 -7.11
CA ARG A 111 -19.14 -8.68 -8.35
C ARG A 111 -20.57 -8.14 -8.17
N GLN A 112 -20.68 -7.07 -7.39
CA GLN A 112 -21.97 -6.44 -7.08
C GLN A 112 -22.46 -5.46 -8.16
N GLY A 113 -21.70 -5.31 -9.26
CA GLY A 113 -22.02 -4.42 -10.36
C GLY A 113 -21.54 -2.99 -10.15
N SER A 114 -22.07 -2.07 -10.94
CA SER A 114 -21.65 -0.67 -10.96
C SER A 114 -21.85 0.02 -9.60
N GLY A 115 -20.87 0.82 -9.20
CA GLY A 115 -20.90 1.53 -7.91
C GLY A 115 -20.14 0.82 -6.78
N HIS A 116 -19.70 -0.42 -6.97
CA HIS A 116 -18.98 -1.23 -5.99
C HIS A 116 -17.50 -1.35 -6.35
N TYR A 117 -16.71 -0.29 -6.08
CA TYR A 117 -15.31 -0.16 -6.53
C TYR A 117 -14.35 0.06 -5.36
N SER A 118 -14.46 -0.79 -4.30
CA SER A 118 -13.61 -0.65 -3.12
C SER A 118 -12.20 -1.22 -3.32
N PHE A 119 -12.03 -2.24 -4.17
CA PHE A 119 -10.77 -2.94 -4.34
C PHE A 119 -10.39 -3.06 -5.83
N PRO A 120 -9.11 -2.91 -6.16
CA PRO A 120 -8.00 -2.47 -5.29
C PRO A 120 -8.07 -0.97 -4.95
N SER A 121 -7.31 -0.54 -3.90
CA SER A 121 -7.20 0.87 -3.57
C SER A 121 -6.39 1.61 -4.63
N GLY A 122 -7.01 2.56 -5.33
CA GLY A 122 -6.33 3.37 -6.34
C GLY A 122 -5.32 4.33 -5.74
N GLU A 123 -5.59 4.88 -4.56
CA GLU A 123 -4.71 5.83 -3.87
C GLU A 123 -3.45 5.15 -3.39
N VAL A 124 -3.58 3.99 -2.72
CA VAL A 124 -2.42 3.19 -2.30
C VAL A 124 -1.58 2.78 -3.52
N ALA A 125 -2.21 2.33 -4.60
CA ALA A 125 -1.51 1.96 -5.83
C ALA A 125 -0.76 3.15 -6.44
N PHE A 126 -1.39 4.34 -6.48
CA PHE A 126 -0.80 5.57 -6.96
C PHE A 126 0.42 5.98 -6.12
N ILE A 127 0.26 6.10 -4.79
CA ILE A 127 1.34 6.55 -3.91
C ILE A 127 2.51 5.56 -3.92
N SER A 128 2.24 4.26 -3.81
CA SER A 128 3.29 3.23 -3.86
C SER A 128 4.10 3.30 -5.16
N SER A 129 3.41 3.36 -6.30
CA SER A 129 4.06 3.38 -7.60
C SER A 129 4.82 4.69 -7.88
N ALA A 130 4.37 5.82 -7.32
CA ALA A 130 5.07 7.09 -7.39
C ALA A 130 6.39 7.08 -6.59
N ILE A 131 6.44 6.36 -5.46
CA ILE A 131 7.58 6.33 -4.55
C ILE A 131 8.60 5.26 -4.93
N THR A 132 8.16 4.09 -5.37
CA THR A 132 9.03 2.94 -5.68
C THR A 132 10.23 3.30 -6.58
N PRO A 133 10.12 4.10 -7.66
CA PRO A 133 11.28 4.46 -8.47
C PRO A 133 12.39 5.18 -7.71
N PHE A 134 12.04 6.01 -6.72
CA PHE A 134 13.05 6.68 -5.88
C PHE A 134 13.75 5.69 -4.95
N VAL A 135 13.00 4.76 -4.36
CA VAL A 135 13.57 3.73 -3.50
C VAL A 135 14.50 2.81 -4.27
N ILE A 136 14.12 2.39 -5.47
CA ILE A 136 14.96 1.56 -6.34
C ILE A 136 16.22 2.31 -6.77
N GLU A 137 16.08 3.57 -7.19
CA GLU A 137 17.18 4.35 -7.75
C GLU A 137 18.19 4.82 -6.71
N TYR A 138 17.71 5.17 -5.49
CA TYR A 138 18.53 5.82 -4.48
C TYR A 138 18.71 5.02 -3.20
N GLY A 139 17.91 3.96 -2.96
CA GLY A 139 17.91 3.24 -1.70
C GLY A 139 19.26 2.62 -1.33
N HIS A 140 20.05 2.19 -2.32
CA HIS A 140 21.40 1.67 -2.08
C HIS A 140 22.38 2.76 -1.64
N ASP A 141 22.32 3.93 -2.30
CA ASP A 141 23.26 5.04 -2.05
C ASP A 141 22.85 5.81 -0.79
N HIS A 142 21.54 5.89 -0.54
CA HIS A 142 20.91 6.69 0.52
C HIS A 142 19.84 5.88 1.25
N PRO A 143 20.20 5.03 2.22
CA PRO A 143 19.23 4.14 2.91
C PRO A 143 18.04 4.86 3.56
N TRP A 144 18.16 6.14 3.92
CA TRP A 144 17.05 6.93 4.45
C TRP A 144 15.88 7.08 3.47
N VAL A 145 16.11 6.87 2.15
CA VAL A 145 15.07 6.93 1.12
C VAL A 145 14.00 5.85 1.34
N TYR A 146 14.34 4.74 2.01
CA TYR A 146 13.35 3.74 2.41
C TYR A 146 12.27 4.30 3.35
N ALA A 147 12.53 5.42 4.04
CA ALA A 147 11.51 6.09 4.84
C ALA A 147 10.31 6.59 4.01
N LEU A 148 10.47 6.77 2.71
CA LEU A 148 9.37 7.13 1.81
C LEU A 148 8.29 6.05 1.76
N GLU A 149 8.63 4.78 2.02
CA GLU A 149 7.66 3.67 2.08
C GLU A 149 6.66 3.81 3.25
N LEU A 150 6.94 4.68 4.21
CA LEU A 150 5.98 5.03 5.26
C LEU A 150 4.75 5.76 4.71
N LEU A 151 4.85 6.42 3.56
CA LEU A 151 3.73 7.15 2.95
C LEU A 151 2.65 6.20 2.42
N PRO A 152 2.96 5.22 1.54
CA PRO A 152 1.97 4.24 1.12
C PRO A 152 1.53 3.31 2.28
N ALA A 153 2.40 3.03 3.25
CA ALA A 153 2.02 2.28 4.44
C ALA A 153 0.96 3.04 5.27
N TYR A 154 1.17 4.33 5.49
CA TYR A 154 0.19 5.20 6.14
C TYR A 154 -1.14 5.19 5.38
N ASP A 155 -1.13 5.43 4.06
CA ASP A 155 -2.36 5.46 3.26
C ASP A 155 -3.08 4.10 3.27
N SER A 156 -2.34 2.99 3.27
CA SER A 156 -2.90 1.64 3.38
C SER A 156 -3.66 1.43 4.68
N ILE A 157 -3.11 1.89 5.82
CA ILE A 157 -3.73 1.76 7.14
C ILE A 157 -5.02 2.58 7.21
N VAL A 158 -5.01 3.78 6.66
CA VAL A 158 -6.16 4.69 6.72
C VAL A 158 -7.31 4.24 5.81
N ARG A 159 -7.06 3.29 4.91
CA ARG A 159 -8.04 2.78 3.93
C ARG A 159 -8.72 1.48 4.33
N VAL A 160 -8.40 0.94 5.49
CA VAL A 160 -8.94 -0.35 5.99
C VAL A 160 -10.35 -0.24 6.56
#